data_b5c74fb70bc32a9761339fb61fcdb357
#
_entry.id   b5c74fb70bc32a9761339fb61fcdb357
#
_cell.length_a   1.000
_cell.length_b   1.000
_cell.length_c   1.000
_cell.angle_alpha   90.00
_cell.angle_beta   90.00
_cell.angle_gamma   90.00
#
_symmetry.space_group_name_H-M   'P 1'
#
loop_
_entity.id
_entity.type
_entity.pdbx_description
1 polymer ?
#
loop_
_entity_poly.entity_id
_entity_poly.type
_entity_poly.pdbx_seq_one_letter_code
_entity_poly.pdbx_strand_id
1 'polypeptide(L)'
;MLTTEVDTAQLAVVRAIYEDAFPADLRADFDSLLDDRLVVRIAEGGAPEGLAVLRALGGTGWVFLRYYAVGVRGGGVGTAMLGELAALLAGEGCSLLVWDVEDPDEPGLAAHEVEEHRRRIAFYERAGGLLLPVRDYAPPHGDDLDDHAPHLRLMCLPLGGAQAPAPRDVLLAAMTMRYDLAPDHPAVLRALDSLG
;
A
#
# COMPACT_ATOMS: atom_id res chain seq x y z
N MET A 1 -2.67 -5.85 -18.82
CA MET A 1 -4.07 -5.36 -18.68
C MET A 1 -4.55 -5.62 -17.25
N LEU A 2 -5.21 -4.65 -16.62
CA LEU A 2 -5.80 -4.84 -15.29
C LEU A 2 -7.22 -5.41 -15.39
N THR A 3 -7.59 -6.25 -14.41
CA THR A 3 -8.94 -6.80 -14.23
C THR A 3 -9.27 -6.97 -12.77
N THR A 4 -10.55 -6.94 -12.43
CA THR A 4 -11.10 -7.33 -11.12
C THR A 4 -11.79 -8.70 -11.17
N GLU A 5 -11.91 -9.27 -12.37
CA GLU A 5 -12.53 -10.59 -12.57
C GLU A 5 -11.43 -11.60 -12.83
N VAL A 6 -11.33 -12.59 -11.95
CA VAL A 6 -10.38 -13.71 -12.04
C VAL A 6 -11.13 -15.02 -11.80
N ASP A 7 -10.77 -16.04 -12.54
CA ASP A 7 -11.28 -17.39 -12.30
C ASP A 7 -10.51 -18.08 -11.15
N THR A 8 -10.97 -19.25 -10.75
CA THR A 8 -10.37 -20.02 -9.65
C THR A 8 -8.90 -20.38 -9.90
N ALA A 9 -8.52 -20.68 -11.15
CA ALA A 9 -7.14 -21.01 -11.49
C ALA A 9 -6.24 -19.79 -11.42
N GLN A 10 -6.71 -18.66 -11.92
CA GLN A 10 -6.03 -17.37 -11.83
C GLN A 10 -5.89 -16.93 -10.37
N LEU A 11 -6.94 -17.10 -9.54
CA LEU A 11 -6.91 -16.76 -8.12
C LEU A 11 -5.84 -17.57 -7.36
N ALA A 12 -5.66 -18.83 -7.71
CA ALA A 12 -4.59 -19.66 -7.13
C ALA A 12 -3.18 -19.12 -7.46
N VAL A 13 -2.97 -18.61 -8.68
CA VAL A 13 -1.71 -17.96 -9.08
C VAL A 13 -1.52 -16.64 -8.33
N VAL A 14 -2.57 -15.83 -8.20
CA VAL A 14 -2.54 -14.57 -7.44
C VAL A 14 -2.19 -14.82 -5.97
N ARG A 15 -2.78 -15.85 -5.35
CA ARG A 15 -2.43 -16.28 -3.99
C ARG A 15 -0.95 -16.64 -3.89
N ALA A 16 -0.41 -17.41 -4.82
CA ALA A 16 1.00 -17.78 -4.82
C ALA A 16 1.92 -16.56 -4.95
N ILE A 17 1.58 -15.57 -5.80
CA ILE A 17 2.32 -14.30 -5.90
C ILE A 17 2.30 -13.54 -4.56
N TYR A 18 1.14 -13.48 -3.90
CA TYR A 18 0.97 -12.84 -2.61
C TYR A 18 1.83 -13.50 -1.52
N GLU A 19 1.76 -14.83 -1.44
CA GLU A 19 2.47 -15.62 -0.43
C GLU A 19 3.99 -15.62 -0.61
N ASP A 20 4.48 -15.49 -1.86
CA ASP A 20 5.90 -15.33 -2.17
C ASP A 20 6.42 -13.91 -1.86
N ALA A 21 5.57 -12.90 -2.07
CA ALA A 21 5.96 -11.50 -1.92
C ALA A 21 5.99 -11.01 -0.46
N PHE A 22 5.17 -11.60 0.41
CA PHE A 22 5.00 -11.15 1.80
C PHE A 22 5.28 -12.28 2.79
N PRO A 23 6.16 -12.09 3.79
CA PRO A 23 6.41 -13.04 4.87
C PRO A 23 5.13 -13.40 5.63
N ALA A 24 5.06 -14.62 6.16
CA ALA A 24 3.84 -15.15 6.79
C ALA A 24 3.41 -14.39 8.05
N ASP A 25 4.35 -13.81 8.78
CA ASP A 25 4.17 -13.00 9.98
C ASP A 25 3.75 -11.54 9.69
N LEU A 26 3.92 -11.09 8.45
CA LEU A 26 3.60 -9.72 8.02
C LEU A 26 2.40 -9.65 7.06
N ARG A 27 1.76 -10.78 6.76
CA ARG A 27 0.64 -10.83 5.82
C ARG A 27 -0.66 -11.25 6.48
N ALA A 28 -1.77 -10.64 6.05
CA ALA A 28 -3.09 -11.11 6.39
C ALA A 28 -3.40 -12.45 5.71
N ASP A 29 -4.40 -13.18 6.22
CA ASP A 29 -4.96 -14.33 5.51
C ASP A 29 -5.46 -13.90 4.12
N PHE A 30 -5.12 -14.65 3.07
CA PHE A 30 -5.46 -14.29 1.71
C PHE A 30 -6.97 -14.19 1.48
N ASP A 31 -7.76 -15.07 2.08
CA ASP A 31 -9.21 -15.06 1.88
C ASP A 31 -9.86 -13.82 2.52
N SER A 32 -9.26 -13.27 3.61
CA SER A 32 -9.68 -12.00 4.19
C SER A 32 -9.41 -10.78 3.32
N LEU A 33 -8.51 -10.89 2.36
CA LEU A 33 -8.23 -9.79 1.40
C LEU A 33 -9.34 -9.65 0.36
N LEU A 34 -10.14 -10.67 0.15
CA LEU A 34 -11.23 -10.65 -0.83
C LEU A 34 -12.43 -9.81 -0.38
N ASP A 35 -12.44 -9.38 0.90
CA ASP A 35 -13.37 -8.36 1.39
C ASP A 35 -13.02 -6.95 0.86
N ASP A 36 -11.79 -6.77 0.41
CA ASP A 36 -11.33 -5.57 -0.26
C ASP A 36 -11.32 -5.74 -1.78
N ARG A 37 -11.08 -4.66 -2.51
CA ARG A 37 -11.01 -4.71 -3.96
C ARG A 37 -9.68 -5.30 -4.42
N LEU A 38 -9.73 -6.51 -4.98
CA LEU A 38 -8.60 -7.12 -5.67
C LEU A 38 -8.54 -6.62 -7.12
N VAL A 39 -7.38 -6.14 -7.55
CA VAL A 39 -7.05 -5.80 -8.94
C VAL A 39 -5.86 -6.65 -9.36
N VAL A 40 -6.00 -7.36 -10.46
CA VAL A 40 -4.98 -8.29 -10.97
C VAL A 40 -4.47 -7.81 -12.32
N ARG A 41 -3.16 -7.84 -12.50
CA ARG A 41 -2.55 -7.63 -13.79
C ARG A 41 -2.39 -8.97 -14.50
N ILE A 42 -2.96 -9.05 -15.69
CA ILE A 42 -2.88 -10.22 -16.57
C ILE A 42 -1.88 -9.93 -17.70
N ALA A 43 -0.94 -10.84 -17.89
CA ALA A 43 0.01 -10.84 -18.99
C ALA A 43 -0.69 -11.13 -20.35
N GLU A 44 0.01 -10.88 -21.47
CA GLU A 44 -0.52 -11.18 -22.81
C GLU A 44 -0.91 -12.65 -22.99
N GLY A 45 -0.25 -13.57 -22.29
CA GLY A 45 -0.55 -15.01 -22.28
C GLY A 45 -1.72 -15.43 -21.38
N GLY A 46 -2.44 -14.48 -20.75
CA GLY A 46 -3.60 -14.74 -19.89
C GLY A 46 -3.28 -15.13 -18.44
N ALA A 47 -2.01 -15.26 -18.07
CA ALA A 47 -1.61 -15.57 -16.69
C ALA A 47 -1.53 -14.32 -15.81
N PRO A 48 -1.93 -14.39 -14.53
CA PRO A 48 -1.67 -13.34 -13.56
C PRO A 48 -0.17 -13.10 -13.38
N GLU A 49 0.25 -11.84 -13.39
CA GLU A 49 1.64 -11.45 -13.17
C GLU A 49 1.83 -10.41 -12.06
N GLY A 50 0.73 -9.94 -11.45
CA GLY A 50 0.77 -9.02 -10.32
C GLY A 50 -0.60 -8.78 -9.73
N LEU A 51 -0.63 -8.29 -8.49
CA LEU A 51 -1.83 -7.96 -7.75
C LEU A 51 -1.72 -6.63 -7.02
N ALA A 52 -2.87 -5.98 -6.84
CA ALA A 52 -3.07 -4.87 -5.92
C ALA A 52 -4.34 -5.11 -5.11
N VAL A 53 -4.28 -4.91 -3.79
CA VAL A 53 -5.45 -4.97 -2.90
C VAL A 53 -5.74 -3.56 -2.41
N LEU A 54 -6.96 -3.09 -2.65
CA LEU A 54 -7.36 -1.71 -2.48
C LEU A 54 -8.52 -1.59 -1.49
N ARG A 55 -8.42 -0.63 -0.58
CA ARG A 55 -9.49 -0.26 0.36
C ARG A 55 -9.86 1.20 0.17
N ALA A 56 -11.15 1.50 -0.02
CA ALA A 56 -11.61 2.87 -0.04
C ALA A 56 -11.44 3.53 1.34
N LEU A 57 -10.98 4.77 1.37
CA LEU A 57 -10.90 5.56 2.60
C LEU A 57 -12.18 6.37 2.77
N GLY A 58 -13.24 5.69 3.21
CA GLY A 58 -14.56 6.29 3.42
C GLY A 58 -15.11 6.97 2.15
N GLY A 59 -15.73 8.14 2.32
CA GLY A 59 -16.26 8.95 1.22
C GLY A 59 -15.30 10.04 0.70
N THR A 60 -13.99 9.94 0.95
CA THR A 60 -13.00 10.96 0.58
C THR A 60 -12.67 11.01 -0.92
N GLY A 61 -12.98 9.94 -1.67
CA GLY A 61 -12.46 9.72 -3.02
C GLY A 61 -11.00 9.26 -3.03
N TRP A 62 -10.46 8.85 -1.88
CA TRP A 62 -9.11 8.31 -1.72
C TRP A 62 -9.16 6.80 -1.54
N VAL A 63 -8.07 6.14 -1.98
CA VAL A 63 -7.94 4.68 -1.93
C VAL A 63 -6.63 4.33 -1.24
N PHE A 64 -6.66 3.36 -0.33
CA PHE A 64 -5.47 2.81 0.31
C PHE A 64 -5.05 1.53 -0.41
N LEU A 65 -3.79 1.46 -0.83
CA LEU A 65 -3.15 0.29 -1.42
C LEU A 65 -2.58 -0.57 -0.28
N ARG A 66 -3.31 -1.62 0.08
CA ARG A 66 -2.93 -2.51 1.19
C ARG A 66 -1.78 -3.45 0.84
N TYR A 67 -1.84 -4.02 -0.36
CA TYR A 67 -0.84 -4.94 -0.86
C TYR A 67 -0.59 -4.66 -2.33
N TYR A 68 0.67 -4.75 -2.72
CA TYR A 68 1.11 -4.57 -4.09
C TYR A 68 2.28 -5.51 -4.39
N ALA A 69 2.10 -6.44 -5.30
CA ALA A 69 3.11 -7.41 -5.66
C ALA A 69 3.10 -7.77 -7.14
N VAL A 70 4.27 -8.18 -7.64
CA VAL A 70 4.45 -8.76 -8.97
C VAL A 70 5.16 -10.09 -8.86
N GLY A 71 4.73 -11.08 -9.63
CA GLY A 71 5.26 -12.43 -9.61
C GLY A 71 6.67 -12.54 -10.21
N VAL A 72 7.05 -11.62 -11.10
CA VAL A 72 8.38 -11.60 -11.71
C VAL A 72 9.03 -10.24 -11.44
N ARG A 73 10.13 -10.24 -10.73
CA ARG A 73 10.92 -9.04 -10.45
C ARG A 73 11.76 -8.67 -11.68
N GLY A 74 11.88 -7.39 -11.96
CA GLY A 74 12.57 -6.88 -13.16
C GLY A 74 11.61 -6.68 -14.34
N GLY A 75 12.12 -6.30 -15.51
CA GLY A 75 11.33 -6.11 -16.72
C GLY A 75 10.29 -4.96 -16.70
N GLY A 76 10.23 -4.16 -15.62
CA GLY A 76 9.33 -3.00 -15.53
C GLY A 76 7.86 -3.32 -15.25
N VAL A 77 7.49 -4.58 -14.99
CA VAL A 77 6.10 -5.01 -14.73
C VAL A 77 5.46 -4.21 -13.59
N GLY A 78 6.17 -4.05 -12.45
CA GLY A 78 5.67 -3.26 -11.32
C GLY A 78 5.43 -1.79 -11.68
N THR A 79 6.36 -1.15 -12.39
CA THR A 79 6.17 0.25 -12.82
C THR A 79 4.98 0.40 -13.76
N ALA A 80 4.86 -0.50 -14.74
CA ALA A 80 3.73 -0.49 -15.67
C ALA A 80 2.39 -0.71 -14.95
N MET A 81 2.33 -1.69 -14.04
CA MET A 81 1.13 -2.00 -13.28
C MET A 81 0.71 -0.83 -12.38
N LEU A 82 1.66 -0.15 -11.71
CA LEU A 82 1.34 1.01 -10.86
C LEU A 82 0.79 2.18 -11.70
N GLY A 83 1.37 2.43 -12.89
CA GLY A 83 0.86 3.43 -13.82
C GLY A 83 -0.53 3.10 -14.35
N GLU A 84 -0.78 1.83 -14.72
CA GLU A 84 -2.10 1.35 -15.15
C GLU A 84 -3.12 1.49 -14.00
N LEU A 85 -2.73 1.15 -12.76
CA LEU A 85 -3.58 1.27 -11.57
C LEU A 85 -3.94 2.74 -11.29
N ALA A 86 -2.96 3.64 -11.34
CA ALA A 86 -3.19 5.07 -11.14
C ALA A 86 -4.16 5.63 -12.21
N ALA A 87 -4.00 5.23 -13.47
CA ALA A 87 -4.90 5.64 -14.55
C ALA A 87 -6.32 5.08 -14.37
N LEU A 88 -6.45 3.81 -13.96
CA LEU A 88 -7.73 3.17 -13.65
C LEU A 88 -8.48 3.93 -12.56
N LEU A 89 -7.83 4.15 -11.42
CA LEU A 89 -8.42 4.84 -10.27
C LEU A 89 -8.79 6.30 -10.60
N ALA A 90 -7.94 7.02 -11.32
CA ALA A 90 -8.25 8.37 -11.80
C ALA A 90 -9.48 8.38 -12.71
N GLY A 91 -9.61 7.41 -13.62
CA GLY A 91 -10.77 7.23 -14.49
C GLY A 91 -12.08 6.94 -13.72
N GLU A 92 -11.99 6.36 -12.55
CA GLU A 92 -13.10 6.11 -11.62
C GLU A 92 -13.41 7.32 -10.70
N GLY A 93 -12.68 8.42 -10.84
CA GLY A 93 -12.88 9.64 -10.04
C GLY A 93 -12.15 9.64 -8.71
N CYS A 94 -11.25 8.68 -8.44
CA CYS A 94 -10.38 8.74 -7.28
C CYS A 94 -9.33 9.84 -7.46
N SER A 95 -9.04 10.59 -6.39
CA SER A 95 -8.10 11.71 -6.42
C SER A 95 -6.77 11.44 -5.72
N LEU A 96 -6.68 10.36 -4.94
CA LEU A 96 -5.46 10.01 -4.21
C LEU A 96 -5.34 8.48 -4.03
N LEU A 97 -4.13 7.95 -4.27
CA LEU A 97 -3.71 6.63 -3.83
C LEU A 97 -2.76 6.80 -2.65
N VAL A 98 -3.01 6.08 -1.54
CA VAL A 98 -2.24 6.14 -0.29
C VAL A 98 -1.70 4.75 0.02
N TRP A 99 -0.50 4.65 0.55
CA TRP A 99 0.07 3.38 1.04
C TRP A 99 1.13 3.64 2.09
N ASP A 100 1.52 2.59 2.79
CA ASP A 100 2.68 2.59 3.66
C ASP A 100 3.78 1.65 3.13
N VAL A 101 5.00 1.93 3.57
CA VAL A 101 6.19 1.13 3.30
C VAL A 101 7.03 1.07 4.58
N GLU A 102 7.89 0.07 4.69
CA GLU A 102 8.78 -0.07 5.83
C GLU A 102 9.75 1.12 5.95
N ASP A 103 10.01 1.56 7.18
CA ASP A 103 10.93 2.66 7.46
C ASP A 103 12.39 2.17 7.36
N PRO A 104 13.22 2.71 6.46
CA PRO A 104 14.64 2.36 6.39
C PRO A 104 15.46 2.85 7.59
N ASP A 105 14.90 3.73 8.41
CA ASP A 105 15.57 4.29 9.58
C ASP A 105 15.12 3.61 10.89
N GLU A 106 14.34 2.52 10.81
CA GLU A 106 13.94 1.71 11.96
C GLU A 106 15.18 1.13 12.67
N PRO A 107 15.27 1.28 14.01
CA PRO A 107 16.41 0.75 14.75
C PRO A 107 16.52 -0.77 14.68
N GLY A 108 17.73 -1.29 14.46
CA GLY A 108 18.01 -2.73 14.51
C GLY A 108 17.96 -3.43 13.17
N LEU A 109 17.61 -2.75 12.10
CA LEU A 109 17.60 -3.33 10.75
C LEU A 109 19.02 -3.74 10.30
N ALA A 110 19.12 -4.87 9.61
CA ALA A 110 20.34 -5.23 8.92
C ALA A 110 20.55 -4.37 7.66
N ALA A 111 21.81 -4.20 7.23
CA ALA A 111 22.13 -3.31 6.11
C ALA A 111 21.40 -3.64 4.80
N HIS A 112 21.10 -4.92 4.56
CA HIS A 112 20.35 -5.34 3.37
C HIS A 112 18.88 -4.96 3.44
N GLU A 113 18.26 -4.97 4.64
CA GLU A 113 16.87 -4.55 4.87
C GLU A 113 16.74 -3.04 4.66
N VAL A 114 17.65 -2.25 5.23
CA VAL A 114 17.71 -0.79 4.99
C VAL A 114 17.77 -0.47 3.51
N GLU A 115 18.61 -1.17 2.74
CA GLU A 115 18.76 -0.97 1.31
C GLU A 115 17.50 -1.41 0.54
N GLU A 116 16.81 -2.46 0.99
CA GLU A 116 15.55 -2.91 0.40
C GLU A 116 14.44 -1.88 0.61
N HIS A 117 14.28 -1.38 1.86
CA HIS A 117 13.28 -0.36 2.20
C HIS A 117 13.54 0.94 1.40
N ARG A 118 14.78 1.39 1.29
CA ARG A 118 15.15 2.57 0.48
C ARG A 118 14.83 2.37 -1.01
N ARG A 119 15.11 1.18 -1.55
CA ARG A 119 14.77 0.86 -2.95
C ARG A 119 13.28 0.86 -3.20
N ARG A 120 12.48 0.41 -2.22
CA ARG A 120 11.02 0.43 -2.29
C ARG A 120 10.48 1.84 -2.30
N ILE A 121 10.93 2.71 -1.41
CA ILE A 121 10.58 4.14 -1.41
C ILE A 121 10.95 4.78 -2.76
N ALA A 122 12.19 4.60 -3.21
CA ALA A 122 12.67 5.15 -4.47
C ALA A 122 11.91 4.61 -5.70
N PHE A 123 11.38 3.38 -5.64
CA PHE A 123 10.50 2.85 -6.69
C PHE A 123 9.22 3.67 -6.80
N TYR A 124 8.57 3.94 -5.68
CA TYR A 124 7.34 4.73 -5.66
C TYR A 124 7.58 6.20 -6.00
N GLU A 125 8.67 6.81 -5.52
CA GLU A 125 9.03 8.19 -5.87
C GLU A 125 9.26 8.37 -7.37
N ARG A 126 9.93 7.41 -8.04
CA ARG A 126 10.09 7.44 -9.51
C ARG A 126 8.76 7.35 -10.26
N ALA A 127 7.74 6.78 -9.65
CA ALA A 127 6.37 6.73 -10.20
C ALA A 127 5.54 7.97 -9.85
N GLY A 128 6.13 8.97 -9.20
CA GLY A 128 5.46 10.22 -8.79
C GLY A 128 4.86 10.19 -7.39
N GLY A 129 5.12 9.13 -6.62
CA GLY A 129 4.73 9.02 -5.21
C GLY A 129 5.46 10.05 -4.35
N LEU A 130 4.76 10.57 -3.35
CA LEU A 130 5.24 11.55 -2.40
C LEU A 130 5.41 10.88 -1.03
N LEU A 131 6.59 10.93 -0.46
CA LEU A 131 6.84 10.54 0.92
C LEU A 131 6.34 11.64 1.85
N LEU A 132 5.44 11.31 2.76
CA LEU A 132 4.90 12.30 3.71
C LEU A 132 5.88 12.55 4.86
N PRO A 133 5.92 13.80 5.40
CA PRO A 133 6.85 14.17 6.46
C PRO A 133 6.35 13.71 7.84
N VAL A 134 5.95 12.45 7.96
CA VAL A 134 5.54 11.79 9.22
C VAL A 134 6.69 10.89 9.65
N ARG A 135 7.17 11.04 10.88
CA ARG A 135 8.34 10.31 11.39
C ARG A 135 7.98 9.17 12.34
N ASP A 136 6.89 9.31 13.08
CA ASP A 136 6.41 8.32 14.06
C ASP A 136 5.07 7.74 13.58
N TYR A 137 5.13 6.99 12.49
CA TYR A 137 3.97 6.32 11.88
C TYR A 137 4.09 4.82 12.12
N ALA A 138 3.47 4.36 13.20
CA ALA A 138 3.44 2.97 13.61
C ALA A 138 2.00 2.57 13.95
N PRO A 139 1.16 2.31 12.93
CA PRO A 139 -0.20 1.81 13.17
C PRO A 139 -0.13 0.41 13.76
N PRO A 140 -1.03 0.06 14.70
CA PRO A 140 -1.09 -1.29 15.28
C PRO A 140 -1.22 -2.37 14.21
N HIS A 141 -0.50 -3.49 14.40
CA HIS A 141 -0.54 -4.64 13.52
C HIS A 141 -1.24 -5.80 14.22
N GLY A 142 -2.22 -6.45 13.55
CA GLY A 142 -2.95 -7.57 14.12
C GLY A 142 -4.08 -7.15 15.08
N ASP A 143 -4.55 -8.14 15.86
CA ASP A 143 -5.69 -8.00 16.79
C ASP A 143 -5.27 -7.36 18.12
N ASP A 144 -3.98 -7.29 18.43
CA ASP A 144 -3.43 -6.67 19.62
C ASP A 144 -2.97 -5.25 19.31
N LEU A 145 -3.71 -4.25 19.80
CA LEU A 145 -3.39 -2.84 19.60
C LEU A 145 -2.10 -2.39 20.31
N ASP A 146 -1.58 -3.23 21.21
CA ASP A 146 -0.31 -3.01 21.93
C ASP A 146 0.88 -3.71 21.22
N ASP A 147 0.61 -4.54 20.19
CA ASP A 147 1.68 -5.18 19.43
C ASP A 147 2.39 -4.14 18.55
N HIS A 148 3.71 -4.09 18.69
CA HIS A 148 4.52 -3.11 17.96
C HIS A 148 4.51 -3.44 16.46
N ALA A 149 3.72 -2.68 15.72
CA ALA A 149 3.93 -2.64 14.29
C ALA A 149 5.34 -2.12 13.99
N PRO A 150 6.00 -2.65 12.95
CA PRO A 150 7.24 -2.05 12.47
C PRO A 150 7.00 -0.57 12.17
N HIS A 151 8.01 0.26 12.34
CA HIS A 151 7.94 1.65 11.91
C HIS A 151 7.71 1.69 10.41
N LEU A 152 6.69 2.43 10.02
CA LEU A 152 6.33 2.60 8.62
C LEU A 152 6.51 4.05 8.18
N ARG A 153 6.56 4.24 6.88
CA ARG A 153 6.52 5.55 6.23
C ARG A 153 5.27 5.62 5.39
N LEU A 154 4.55 6.73 5.50
CA LEU A 154 3.33 6.96 4.74
C LEU A 154 3.65 7.66 3.42
N MET A 155 3.11 7.15 2.33
CA MET A 155 3.27 7.71 0.99
C MET A 155 1.92 7.94 0.32
N CYS A 156 1.88 8.84 -0.64
CA CYS A 156 0.69 9.05 -1.46
C CYS A 156 1.04 9.42 -2.91
N LEU A 157 0.10 9.19 -3.80
CA LEU A 157 0.17 9.59 -5.21
C LEU A 157 -1.11 10.32 -5.59
N PRO A 158 -1.06 11.65 -5.85
CA PRO A 158 -2.18 12.38 -6.43
C PRO A 158 -2.55 11.83 -7.80
N LEU A 159 -3.83 11.63 -8.06
CA LEU A 159 -4.36 11.01 -9.27
C LEU A 159 -5.07 12.03 -10.14
N GLY A 160 -5.07 11.83 -11.46
CA GLY A 160 -5.85 12.64 -12.40
C GLY A 160 -5.50 14.13 -12.41
N GLY A 161 -4.29 14.51 -11.99
CA GLY A 161 -3.88 15.91 -11.87
C GLY A 161 -4.39 16.62 -10.60
N ALA A 162 -4.92 15.87 -9.63
CA ALA A 162 -5.29 16.41 -8.33
C ALA A 162 -4.07 16.99 -7.60
N GLN A 163 -4.29 17.98 -6.75
CA GLN A 163 -3.27 18.47 -5.84
C GLN A 163 -3.09 17.50 -4.66
N ALA A 164 -1.86 17.38 -4.16
CA ALA A 164 -1.60 16.62 -2.96
C ALA A 164 -2.34 17.27 -1.76
N PRO A 165 -3.13 16.50 -0.99
CA PRO A 165 -3.76 16.99 0.23
C PRO A 165 -2.70 17.35 1.30
N ALA A 166 -3.12 18.06 2.35
CA ALA A 166 -2.26 18.29 3.49
C ALA A 166 -1.83 16.94 4.12
N PRO A 167 -0.56 16.78 4.49
CA PRO A 167 -0.06 15.53 5.10
C PRO A 167 -0.87 15.06 6.31
N ARG A 168 -1.36 16.01 7.12
CA ARG A 168 -2.24 15.74 8.27
C ARG A 168 -3.53 15.02 7.87
N ASP A 169 -4.16 15.43 6.78
CA ASP A 169 -5.44 14.85 6.34
C ASP A 169 -5.24 13.42 5.82
N VAL A 170 -4.15 13.19 5.08
CA VAL A 170 -3.79 11.86 4.59
C VAL A 170 -3.48 10.92 5.75
N LEU A 171 -2.69 11.39 6.73
CA LEU A 171 -2.36 10.64 7.94
C LEU A 171 -3.62 10.26 8.72
N LEU A 172 -4.52 11.21 8.98
CA LEU A 172 -5.77 10.95 9.68
C LEU A 172 -6.62 9.93 8.92
N ALA A 173 -6.80 10.08 7.61
CA ALA A 173 -7.56 9.13 6.83
C ALA A 173 -6.95 7.72 6.86
N ALA A 174 -5.62 7.60 6.75
CA ALA A 174 -4.93 6.32 6.85
C ALA A 174 -5.17 5.68 8.23
N MET A 175 -4.91 6.39 9.33
CA MET A 175 -5.01 5.85 10.68
C MET A 175 -6.45 5.51 11.08
N THR A 176 -7.43 6.35 10.71
CA THR A 176 -8.81 6.17 11.18
C THR A 176 -9.66 5.31 10.25
N MET A 177 -9.40 5.32 8.93
CA MET A 177 -10.25 4.61 7.96
C MET A 177 -9.62 3.31 7.46
N ARG A 178 -8.29 3.20 7.45
CA ARG A 178 -7.61 1.96 7.09
C ARG A 178 -7.37 1.07 8.30
N TYR A 179 -6.92 1.66 9.41
CA TYR A 179 -6.58 0.96 10.65
C TYR A 179 -7.67 1.04 11.73
N ASP A 180 -8.80 1.69 11.43
CA ASP A 180 -9.99 1.80 12.31
C ASP A 180 -9.67 2.37 13.70
N LEU A 181 -8.68 3.26 13.79
CA LEU A 181 -8.30 3.88 15.06
C LEU A 181 -9.16 5.11 15.36
N ALA A 182 -9.49 5.30 16.63
CA ALA A 182 -10.12 6.55 17.06
C ALA A 182 -9.16 7.73 16.84
N PRO A 183 -9.64 8.93 16.49
CA PRO A 183 -8.77 10.10 16.24
C PRO A 183 -7.92 10.52 17.45
N ASP A 184 -8.35 10.17 18.66
CA ASP A 184 -7.65 10.41 19.94
C ASP A 184 -6.79 9.22 20.39
N HIS A 185 -6.67 8.19 19.59
CA HIS A 185 -5.82 7.04 19.88
C HIS A 185 -4.35 7.47 20.01
N PRO A 186 -3.60 6.96 21.02
CA PRO A 186 -2.22 7.39 21.26
C PRO A 186 -1.31 7.29 20.03
N ALA A 187 -1.44 6.26 19.19
CA ALA A 187 -0.66 6.14 17.96
C ALA A 187 -0.99 7.24 16.94
N VAL A 188 -2.27 7.65 16.82
CA VAL A 188 -2.69 8.75 15.95
C VAL A 188 -2.08 10.06 16.44
N LEU A 189 -2.17 10.33 17.74
CA LEU A 189 -1.63 11.56 18.33
C LEU A 189 -0.11 11.64 18.16
N ARG A 190 0.63 10.56 18.45
CA ARG A 190 2.09 10.52 18.22
C ARG A 190 2.47 10.79 16.76
N ALA A 191 1.79 10.14 15.84
CA ALA A 191 2.04 10.35 14.40
C ALA A 191 1.75 11.79 13.97
N LEU A 192 0.67 12.40 14.50
CA LEU A 192 0.34 13.82 14.25
C LEU A 192 1.39 14.78 14.83
N ASP A 193 1.89 14.52 16.01
CA ASP A 193 2.93 15.34 16.67
C ASP A 193 4.28 15.23 15.95
N SER A 194 4.50 14.16 15.18
CA SER A 194 5.72 13.92 14.40
C SER A 194 5.71 14.55 13.00
N LEU A 195 4.61 15.19 12.61
CA LEU A 195 4.53 15.92 11.34
C LEU A 195 5.53 17.08 11.32
N GLY A 196 6.43 17.08 10.34
CA GLY A 196 7.45 18.10 10.13
C GLY A 196 6.92 19.34 9.39
#